data_b6bdb4c0ca6364a63168822b1f8b92e7
#
_entry.id   b6bdb4c0ca6364a63168822b1f8b92e7
#
_cell.length_a   1.000
_cell.length_b   1.000
_cell.length_c   1.000
_cell.angle_alpha   90.00
_cell.angle_beta   90.00
_cell.angle_gamma   90.00
#
_symmetry.space_group_name_H-M   'P 1'
#
loop_
_entity.id
_entity.type
_entity.pdbx_description
1 polymer ?
#
loop_
_entity_poly.entity_id
_entity_poly.type
_entity_poly.pdbx_seq_one_letter_code
_entity_poly.pdbx_strand_id
1 'polypeptide(L)'
;MGLPLTGRVSFKVPLQSQNRFQVPKVVRWHYKLEATQLLRVTVRVFNIGFEEDFLGKMLPDGRITIPERVMAQLKRHTPNPKVYFYEITLEAMMERP
;
A
#
# COMPACT_ATOMS: atom_id res chain seq x y z
N MET A 1 -1.39 -3.80 -23.07
CA MET A 1 -1.35 -2.39 -22.64
C MET A 1 -2.25 -2.21 -21.42
N GLY A 2 -1.70 -1.68 -20.35
CA GLY A 2 -2.48 -1.46 -19.14
C GLY A 2 -3.37 -0.23 -19.21
N LEU A 3 -4.33 -0.16 -18.32
CA LEU A 3 -5.20 1.00 -18.15
C LEU A 3 -4.79 1.76 -16.89
N PRO A 4 -4.94 3.09 -16.86
CA PRO A 4 -4.73 3.85 -15.64
C PRO A 4 -5.64 3.33 -14.53
N LEU A 5 -5.18 3.43 -13.30
CA LEU A 5 -5.99 3.04 -12.15
C LEU A 5 -7.11 4.05 -11.96
N THR A 6 -8.34 3.63 -12.17
CA THR A 6 -9.53 4.48 -11.99
C THR A 6 -10.42 3.99 -10.85
N GLY A 7 -10.10 2.86 -10.26
CA GLY A 7 -10.82 2.28 -9.14
C GLY A 7 -9.85 1.82 -8.09
N ARG A 8 -10.05 0.60 -7.62
CA ARG A 8 -9.24 0.01 -6.57
C ARG A 8 -8.55 -1.23 -7.08
N VAL A 9 -7.35 -1.48 -6.55
CA VAL A 9 -6.65 -2.75 -6.74
C VAL A 9 -6.15 -3.21 -5.39
N SER A 10 -6.27 -4.50 -5.11
CA SER A 10 -5.82 -5.08 -3.84
C SER A 10 -4.85 -6.22 -4.11
N PHE A 11 -3.90 -6.37 -3.21
CA PHE A 11 -2.93 -7.46 -3.26
C PHE A 11 -2.42 -7.75 -1.85
N LYS A 12 -1.81 -8.92 -1.67
CA LYS A 12 -1.26 -9.30 -0.38
C LYS A 12 0.26 -9.35 -0.45
N VAL A 13 0.91 -8.70 0.49
CA VAL A 13 2.37 -8.60 0.53
C VAL A 13 2.87 -8.63 1.97
N PRO A 14 4.10 -9.09 2.19
CA PRO A 14 4.75 -8.93 3.49
C PRO A 14 5.29 -7.52 3.65
N LEU A 15 5.59 -7.17 4.89
CA LEU A 15 6.27 -5.91 5.19
C LEU A 15 7.78 -6.12 5.08
N GLN A 16 8.46 -5.21 4.42
CA GLN A 16 9.90 -5.21 4.27
C GLN A 16 10.56 -4.27 5.28
N SER A 17 11.88 -4.19 5.25
CA SER A 17 12.64 -3.28 6.11
C SER A 17 12.23 -1.82 5.86
N GLN A 18 12.43 -0.98 6.86
CA GLN A 18 12.07 0.44 6.82
C GLN A 18 10.57 0.68 6.63
N ASN A 19 9.74 -0.28 7.07
CA ASN A 19 8.29 -0.17 7.03
C ASN A 19 7.74 0.04 5.62
N ARG A 20 8.33 -0.65 4.65
CA ARG A 20 7.95 -0.57 3.25
C ARG A 20 7.32 -1.87 2.78
N PHE A 21 6.46 -1.77 1.78
CA PHE A 21 5.97 -2.93 1.06
C PHE A 21 6.18 -2.71 -0.44
N GLN A 22 6.29 -3.81 -1.16
CA GLN A 22 6.51 -3.79 -2.61
C GLN A 22 5.18 -3.88 -3.33
N VAL A 23 4.88 -2.93 -4.19
CA VAL A 23 3.76 -3.07 -5.13
C VAL A 23 4.18 -4.09 -6.18
N PRO A 24 3.42 -5.17 -6.40
CA PRO A 24 3.78 -6.18 -7.38
C PRO A 24 3.96 -5.57 -8.78
N LYS A 25 4.96 -6.05 -9.49
CA LYS A 25 5.29 -5.55 -10.82
C LYS A 25 4.12 -5.64 -11.78
N VAL A 26 3.36 -6.73 -11.70
CA VAL A 26 2.20 -6.91 -12.57
C VAL A 26 1.13 -5.86 -12.29
N VAL A 27 0.95 -5.46 -11.05
CA VAL A 27 0.02 -4.40 -10.67
C VAL A 27 0.49 -3.06 -11.22
N ARG A 28 1.77 -2.75 -11.05
CA ARG A 28 2.33 -1.50 -11.57
C ARG A 28 2.16 -1.38 -13.08
N TRP A 29 2.39 -2.46 -13.79
CA TRP A 29 2.25 -2.48 -15.25
C TRP A 29 0.81 -2.38 -15.69
N HIS A 30 -0.05 -3.19 -15.08
CA HIS A 30 -1.45 -3.26 -15.51
C HIS A 30 -2.16 -1.92 -15.35
N TYR A 31 -1.87 -1.18 -14.28
CA TYR A 31 -2.52 0.08 -13.98
C TYR A 31 -1.64 1.30 -14.29
N LYS A 32 -0.49 1.10 -14.91
CA LYS A 32 0.43 2.18 -15.27
C LYS A 32 0.78 3.09 -14.08
N LEU A 33 1.03 2.47 -12.93
CA LEU A 33 1.41 3.23 -11.75
C LEU A 33 2.80 3.83 -11.94
N GLU A 34 2.93 5.11 -11.66
CA GLU A 34 4.18 5.83 -11.82
C GLU A 34 4.76 6.22 -10.47
N ALA A 35 6.11 6.34 -10.44
CA ALA A 35 6.79 6.86 -9.26
C ALA A 35 6.27 8.26 -8.95
N THR A 36 6.18 8.57 -7.65
CA THR A 36 5.69 9.83 -7.11
C THR A 36 4.18 10.07 -7.30
N GLN A 37 3.48 9.15 -7.94
CA GLN A 37 2.02 9.24 -8.04
C GLN A 37 1.42 9.15 -6.63
N LEU A 38 0.50 10.07 -6.32
CA LEU A 38 -0.19 10.06 -5.04
C LEU A 38 -1.32 9.04 -5.07
N LEU A 39 -1.31 8.15 -4.07
CA LEU A 39 -2.28 7.07 -3.96
C LEU A 39 -2.87 7.05 -2.57
N ARG A 40 -4.16 6.70 -2.50
CA ARG A 40 -4.77 6.33 -1.23
C ARG A 40 -4.46 4.88 -0.97
N VAL A 41 -3.84 4.61 0.16
CA VAL A 41 -3.38 3.27 0.53
C VAL A 41 -4.16 2.81 1.75
N THR A 42 -4.79 1.64 1.66
CA THR A 42 -5.44 1.01 2.80
C THR A 42 -4.66 -0.24 3.17
N VAL A 43 -4.27 -0.34 4.44
CA VAL A 43 -3.56 -1.49 4.99
C VAL A 43 -4.52 -2.26 5.88
N ARG A 44 -4.67 -3.56 5.61
CA ARG A 44 -5.62 -4.40 6.34
C ARG A 44 -4.97 -5.70 6.78
N VAL A 45 -5.25 -6.10 8.01
CA VAL A 45 -4.89 -7.41 8.55
C VAL A 45 -6.16 -8.05 9.09
N PHE A 46 -6.67 -9.05 8.38
CA PHE A 46 -7.99 -9.64 8.69
C PHE A 46 -8.05 -10.28 10.07
N ASN A 47 -7.03 -11.04 10.44
CA ASN A 47 -7.05 -11.84 11.66
C ASN A 47 -7.18 -11.02 12.93
N ILE A 48 -6.83 -9.75 12.89
CA ILE A 48 -6.85 -8.88 14.06
C ILE A 48 -7.78 -7.69 13.87
N GLY A 49 -8.47 -7.63 12.73
CA GLY A 49 -9.41 -6.54 12.45
C GLY A 49 -8.76 -5.19 12.25
N PHE A 50 -7.47 -5.17 11.93
CA PHE A 50 -6.76 -3.90 11.70
C PHE A 50 -7.06 -3.37 10.31
N GLU A 51 -7.36 -2.09 10.22
CA GLU A 51 -7.53 -1.40 8.95
C GLU A 51 -7.23 0.08 9.15
N GLU A 52 -6.28 0.59 8.38
CA GLU A 52 -5.92 2.00 8.39
C GLU A 52 -5.60 2.45 6.97
N ASP A 53 -5.86 3.72 6.67
CA ASP A 53 -5.52 4.27 5.38
C ASP A 53 -4.63 5.51 5.51
N PHE A 54 -3.92 5.81 4.44
CA PHE A 54 -3.05 6.97 4.36
C PHE A 54 -2.84 7.35 2.90
N LEU A 55 -2.33 8.55 2.67
CA LEU A 55 -1.90 8.98 1.34
C LEU A 55 -0.41 8.72 1.21
N GLY A 56 -0.02 8.02 0.16
CA GLY A 56 1.37 7.67 -0.05
C GLY A 56 1.79 7.83 -1.50
N LYS A 57 3.10 7.92 -1.70
CA LYS A 57 3.68 7.98 -3.03
C LYS A 57 4.57 6.77 -3.23
N MET A 58 4.45 6.16 -4.40
CA MET A 58 5.30 5.03 -4.76
C MET A 58 6.70 5.53 -5.09
N LEU A 59 7.71 4.87 -4.51
CA LEU A 59 9.11 5.14 -4.85
C LEU A 59 9.43 4.59 -6.24
N PRO A 60 10.54 5.03 -6.87
CA PRO A 60 10.91 4.55 -8.19
C PRO A 60 11.06 3.03 -8.29
N ASP A 61 11.43 2.35 -7.20
CA ASP A 61 11.57 0.90 -7.17
C ASP A 61 10.25 0.17 -6.93
N GLY A 62 9.14 0.89 -6.85
CA GLY A 62 7.82 0.32 -6.65
C GLY A 62 7.42 0.08 -5.21
N ARG A 63 8.19 0.57 -4.25
CA ARG A 63 7.86 0.44 -2.83
C ARG A 63 7.09 1.63 -2.32
N ILE A 64 6.26 1.38 -1.32
CA ILE A 64 5.54 2.44 -0.60
C ILE A 64 5.88 2.31 0.87
N THR A 65 6.21 3.44 1.50
CA THR A 65 6.52 3.49 2.93
C THR A 65 5.25 3.74 3.73
N ILE A 66 5.00 2.89 4.74
CA ILE A 66 3.89 3.09 5.66
C ILE A 66 4.29 4.18 6.66
N PRO A 67 3.47 5.22 6.83
CA PRO A 67 3.79 6.31 7.76
C PRO A 67 3.91 5.81 9.20
N GLU A 68 4.69 6.51 9.98
CA GLU A 68 4.95 6.12 11.36
C GLU A 68 3.69 6.08 12.21
N ARG A 69 2.74 6.98 11.99
CA ARG A 69 1.46 6.98 12.72
C ARG A 69 0.68 5.68 12.48
N VAL A 70 0.73 5.16 11.27
CA VAL A 70 0.05 3.90 10.93
C VAL A 70 0.82 2.73 11.50
N MET A 71 2.16 2.77 11.43
CA MET A 71 3.00 1.73 12.04
C MET A 71 2.81 1.66 13.55
N ALA A 72 2.65 2.80 14.21
CA ALA A 72 2.40 2.83 15.64
C ALA A 72 1.10 2.11 16.00
N GLN A 73 0.04 2.32 15.21
CA GLN A 73 -1.22 1.61 15.41
C GLN A 73 -1.07 0.11 15.14
N LEU A 74 -0.35 -0.23 14.08
CA LEU A 74 -0.12 -1.62 13.71
C LEU A 74 0.60 -2.37 14.83
N LYS A 75 1.63 -1.77 15.39
CA LYS A 75 2.43 -2.39 16.46
C LYS A 75 1.64 -2.64 17.74
N ARG A 76 0.57 -1.89 17.96
CA ARG A 76 -0.33 -2.13 19.11
C ARG A 76 -1.10 -3.43 18.95
N HIS A 77 -1.35 -3.85 17.70
CA HIS A 77 -2.16 -5.02 17.39
C HIS A 77 -1.32 -6.24 17.05
N THR A 78 -0.06 -6.04 16.65
CA THR A 78 0.81 -7.12 16.23
C THR A 78 2.17 -7.01 16.94
N PRO A 79 2.59 -8.04 17.69
CA PRO A 79 3.91 -7.99 18.36
C PRO A 79 5.07 -7.99 17.37
N ASN A 80 4.90 -8.59 16.19
CA ASN A 80 5.93 -8.64 15.17
C ASN A 80 5.31 -8.38 13.80
N PRO A 81 5.27 -7.11 13.35
CA PRO A 81 4.62 -6.77 12.09
C PRO A 81 5.17 -7.48 10.86
N LYS A 82 6.44 -7.92 10.90
CA LYS A 82 7.08 -8.53 9.73
C LYS A 82 6.66 -9.96 9.44
N VAL A 83 5.93 -10.62 10.36
CA VAL A 83 5.51 -12.00 10.15
C VAL A 83 4.13 -12.13 9.51
N TYR A 84 3.46 -11.03 9.24
CA TYR A 84 2.12 -11.04 8.66
C TYR A 84 2.14 -10.67 7.20
N PHE A 85 1.18 -11.21 6.46
CA PHE A 85 0.84 -10.68 5.15
C PHE A 85 -0.26 -9.64 5.30
N TYR A 86 -0.10 -8.55 4.58
CA TYR A 86 -1.03 -7.43 4.62
C TYR A 86 -1.80 -7.37 3.32
N GLU A 87 -3.10 -7.15 3.41
CA GLU A 87 -3.87 -6.79 2.25
C GLU A 87 -3.73 -5.29 2.04
N ILE A 88 -3.19 -4.92 0.89
CA ILE A 88 -3.01 -3.54 0.51
C ILE A 88 -4.03 -3.22 -0.57
N THR A 89 -4.76 -2.14 -0.39
CA THR A 89 -5.66 -1.61 -1.41
C THR A 89 -5.13 -0.25 -1.85
N LEU A 90 -4.94 -0.09 -3.14
CA LEU A 90 -4.52 1.17 -3.74
C LEU A 90 -5.70 1.79 -4.50
N GLU A 91 -5.85 3.09 -4.33
CA GLU A 91 -6.86 3.86 -5.02
C GLU A 91 -6.23 5.14 -5.53
N ALA A 92 -6.41 5.44 -6.81
CA ALA A 92 -5.86 6.65 -7.37
C ALA A 92 -6.58 7.87 -6.81
N MET A 93 -5.81 8.91 -6.51
CA MET A 93 -6.37 10.19 -6.15
C MET A 93 -6.73 10.92 -7.43
N MET A 94 -8.01 11.22 -7.59
CA MET A 94 -8.47 11.92 -8.77
C MET A 94 -8.29 13.42 -8.57
N GLU A 95 -7.53 14.03 -9.47
CA GLU A 95 -7.46 15.48 -9.49
C GLU A 95 -8.71 16.02 -10.15
N ARG A 96 -9.24 17.06 -9.57
CA ARG A 96 -10.36 17.75 -10.17
C ARG A 96 -9.82 18.88 -11.05
N PRO A 97 -10.37 19.02 -12.25
CA PRO A 97 -9.99 20.13 -13.11
C PRO A 97 -10.36 21.49 -12.49
#